data_df79442df40140440c19938a2d243c39
#
_entry.id   df79442df40140440c19938a2d243c39
#
_cell.length_a   1.000
_cell.length_b   1.000
_cell.length_c   1.000
_cell.angle_alpha   90.00
_cell.angle_beta   90.00
_cell.angle_gamma   90.00
#
_symmetry.space_group_name_H-M   'P 1'
#
loop_
_entity.id
_entity.type
_entity.pdbx_description
1 polymer ?
#
loop_
_entity_poly.entity_id
_entity_poly.type
_entity_poly.pdbx_seq_one_letter_code
_entity_poly.pdbx_strand_id
1 'polypeptide(L)'
;MQTKIIKNSIIYSILAIFLVTYAVPQPVMYAAEQTSQKTEKVKQNPAKIKRNLKELAINIMNIDAYATTIKNEPNPPLTNIKSVPNELKSDIQRNFTNAKWNANQWSNSLKPSMNTFLDRIVDFNDAYQKIQSKLLSVLKEENKQKIKSEIEYLNDIILVQKRNADMLVNKLIQFRNNITKDTQRFQNNTNQLEVHAITSSTADIPLLKRKINYYNNVIDDTDYRIAAGSVACATLVGCIWGGFEIDSAKREKRDAEYQIRKLKAKIQGIEKDIATITNVQNKLSNMVHKVDKAIDSLQNLTNYWHLLSSKYDNLLNDVDILSANELNLLREDLQIASASWEQIKQFAKSLSQALK
;
A
#
# COMPACT_ATOMS: atom_id res chain seq x y z
N MET A 1 -22.50 -39.14 -15.90
CA MET A 1 -22.23 -38.82 -14.50
C MET A 1 -21.11 -37.79 -14.34
N GLN A 2 -20.08 -37.78 -15.19
CA GLN A 2 -18.96 -36.81 -15.16
C GLN A 2 -19.36 -35.35 -15.48
N THR A 3 -20.32 -35.12 -16.36
CA THR A 3 -20.81 -33.77 -16.72
C THR A 3 -21.52 -33.04 -15.59
N LYS A 4 -22.11 -33.74 -14.61
CA LYS A 4 -22.80 -33.15 -13.47
C LYS A 4 -21.86 -32.64 -12.39
N ILE A 5 -20.67 -33.23 -12.27
CA ILE A 5 -19.63 -32.84 -11.30
C ILE A 5 -18.93 -31.56 -11.74
N ILE A 6 -18.69 -31.41 -13.05
CA ILE A 6 -18.05 -30.22 -13.63
C ILE A 6 -18.97 -28.98 -13.52
N LYS A 7 -20.29 -29.15 -13.76
CA LYS A 7 -21.29 -28.07 -13.68
C LYS A 7 -21.40 -27.50 -12.29
N ASN A 8 -21.44 -28.31 -11.24
CA ASN A 8 -21.50 -27.82 -9.85
C ASN A 8 -20.23 -27.06 -9.44
N SER A 9 -19.06 -27.40 -10.02
CA SER A 9 -17.79 -26.74 -9.71
C SER A 9 -17.75 -25.28 -10.15
N ILE A 10 -18.44 -24.88 -11.22
CA ILE A 10 -18.39 -23.54 -11.81
C ILE A 10 -19.23 -22.56 -11.00
N ILE A 11 -20.43 -22.95 -10.56
CA ILE A 11 -21.32 -22.10 -9.73
C ILE A 11 -20.70 -21.85 -8.35
N TYR A 12 -20.11 -22.88 -7.74
CA TYR A 12 -19.36 -22.75 -6.50
C TYR A 12 -18.07 -21.91 -6.65
N SER A 13 -17.59 -21.73 -7.88
CA SER A 13 -16.41 -20.91 -8.18
C SER A 13 -16.68 -19.40 -8.11
N ILE A 14 -17.88 -18.92 -8.36
CA ILE A 14 -18.25 -17.50 -8.22
C ILE A 14 -18.30 -17.11 -6.75
N LEU A 15 -18.73 -18.02 -5.86
CA LEU A 15 -18.71 -17.86 -4.41
C LEU A 15 -17.28 -17.83 -3.81
N ALA A 16 -16.30 -18.48 -4.46
CA ALA A 16 -14.93 -18.64 -3.96
C ALA A 16 -14.03 -17.41 -4.16
N ILE A 17 -14.51 -16.32 -4.78
CA ILE A 17 -13.72 -15.11 -5.11
C ILE A 17 -13.08 -14.44 -3.87
N PHE A 18 -13.57 -14.72 -2.67
CA PHE A 18 -13.13 -14.06 -1.45
C PHE A 18 -12.17 -14.89 -0.57
N LEU A 19 -11.74 -16.08 -1.03
CA LEU A 19 -10.77 -16.92 -0.32
C LEU A 19 -9.55 -17.25 -1.18
N VAL A 20 -8.52 -16.43 -1.10
CA VAL A 20 -7.18 -16.84 -1.52
C VAL A 20 -6.34 -17.04 -0.27
N THR A 21 -6.03 -18.29 0.00
CA THR A 21 -5.01 -18.69 0.95
C THR A 21 -3.62 -18.34 0.42
N TYR A 22 -2.73 -17.97 1.32
CA TYR A 22 -1.33 -17.72 1.08
C TYR A 22 -0.68 -18.82 0.22
N ALA A 23 -0.09 -18.44 -0.91
CA ALA A 23 0.96 -19.22 -1.55
C ALA A 23 2.20 -18.36 -1.66
N VAL A 24 3.22 -18.70 -0.90
CA VAL A 24 4.62 -18.31 -1.11
C VAL A 24 5.04 -18.83 -2.49
N PRO A 25 5.79 -18.10 -3.32
CA PRO A 25 6.24 -18.61 -4.60
C PRO A 25 7.24 -19.74 -4.39
N GLN A 26 6.81 -20.96 -4.67
CA GLN A 26 7.66 -22.14 -4.86
C GLN A 26 7.63 -22.52 -6.33
N PRO A 27 8.77 -23.00 -6.89
CA PRO A 27 8.82 -23.35 -8.31
C PRO A 27 7.97 -24.59 -8.61
N VAL A 28 7.38 -24.55 -9.78
CA VAL A 28 6.45 -25.51 -10.36
C VAL A 28 7.03 -26.92 -10.39
N MET A 29 6.35 -27.89 -9.76
CA MET A 29 6.39 -29.28 -10.18
C MET A 29 4.96 -29.81 -10.35
N TYR A 30 4.68 -30.32 -11.53
CA TYR A 30 3.44 -31.01 -11.88
C TYR A 30 3.33 -32.33 -11.12
N ALA A 31 2.23 -32.55 -10.41
CA ALA A 31 1.69 -33.87 -10.16
C ALA A 31 0.18 -33.74 -9.92
N ALA A 32 -0.60 -34.39 -10.76
CA ALA A 32 -2.02 -34.56 -10.58
C ALA A 32 -2.29 -35.54 -9.45
N GLU A 33 -3.01 -35.10 -8.42
CA GLU A 33 -3.68 -36.01 -7.50
C GLU A 33 -5.08 -35.48 -7.15
N GLN A 34 -6.07 -36.29 -7.54
CA GLN A 34 -7.46 -36.12 -7.19
C GLN A 34 -7.62 -36.37 -5.68
N THR A 35 -7.98 -35.35 -4.94
CA THR A 35 -8.57 -35.52 -3.61
C THR A 35 -9.88 -34.77 -3.53
N SER A 36 -10.94 -35.55 -3.36
CA SER A 36 -12.29 -35.13 -3.03
C SER A 36 -12.28 -34.26 -1.76
N GLN A 37 -12.28 -32.94 -1.91
CA GLN A 37 -12.49 -32.03 -0.78
C GLN A 37 -13.97 -31.67 -0.65
N LYS A 38 -14.51 -31.99 0.52
CA LYS A 38 -15.78 -31.51 1.05
C LYS A 38 -15.94 -30.01 0.78
N THR A 39 -16.97 -29.64 0.02
CA THR A 39 -17.32 -28.26 -0.27
C THR A 39 -17.84 -27.57 1.01
N GLU A 40 -16.94 -26.97 1.74
CA GLU A 40 -17.28 -25.98 2.75
C GLU A 40 -17.83 -24.75 2.02
N LYS A 41 -19.03 -24.29 2.38
CA LYS A 41 -19.64 -23.06 1.85
C LYS A 41 -18.72 -21.88 2.17
N VAL A 42 -17.94 -21.46 1.19
CA VAL A 42 -16.98 -20.37 1.31
C VAL A 42 -17.73 -19.04 1.25
N LYS A 43 -18.09 -18.52 2.40
CA LYS A 43 -18.64 -17.17 2.54
C LYS A 43 -17.64 -16.16 2.01
N GLN A 44 -18.10 -15.29 1.11
CA GLN A 44 -17.35 -14.11 0.67
C GLN A 44 -16.83 -13.35 1.88
N ASN A 45 -15.51 -13.20 1.99
CA ASN A 45 -14.92 -12.51 3.12
C ASN A 45 -14.35 -11.13 2.70
N PRO A 46 -15.14 -10.05 2.77
CA PRO A 46 -14.68 -8.69 2.50
C PRO A 46 -13.56 -8.24 3.46
N ALA A 47 -13.35 -8.97 4.55
CA ALA A 47 -12.34 -8.64 5.55
C ALA A 47 -10.91 -8.63 4.98
N LYS A 48 -10.61 -9.49 3.99
CA LYS A 48 -9.27 -9.53 3.36
C LYS A 48 -9.00 -8.28 2.53
N ILE A 49 -9.98 -7.83 1.74
CA ILE A 49 -9.86 -6.59 0.95
C ILE A 49 -9.75 -5.40 1.90
N LYS A 50 -10.61 -5.30 2.90
CA LYS A 50 -10.54 -4.25 3.92
C LYS A 50 -9.19 -4.22 4.64
N ARG A 51 -8.61 -5.39 4.96
CA ARG A 51 -7.27 -5.48 5.56
C ARG A 51 -6.21 -4.91 4.63
N ASN A 52 -6.18 -5.31 3.36
CA ASN A 52 -5.22 -4.77 2.38
C ASN A 52 -5.39 -3.25 2.19
N LEU A 53 -6.61 -2.75 2.12
CA LEU A 53 -6.90 -1.32 2.05
C LEU A 53 -6.44 -0.58 3.32
N LYS A 54 -6.64 -1.17 4.49
CA LYS A 54 -6.17 -0.63 5.78
C LYS A 54 -4.65 -0.53 5.80
N GLU A 55 -3.95 -1.61 5.46
CA GLU A 55 -2.47 -1.62 5.42
C GLU A 55 -1.94 -0.62 4.39
N LEU A 56 -2.57 -0.52 3.22
CA LEU A 56 -2.23 0.48 2.21
C LEU A 56 -2.36 1.90 2.79
N ALA A 57 -3.47 2.23 3.43
CA ALA A 57 -3.69 3.55 4.02
C ALA A 57 -2.67 3.88 5.12
N ILE A 58 -2.37 2.94 6.01
CA ILE A 58 -1.34 3.10 7.06
C ILE A 58 0.02 3.40 6.42
N ASN A 59 0.41 2.66 5.39
CA ASN A 59 1.69 2.87 4.72
C ASN A 59 1.73 4.22 3.97
N ILE A 60 0.63 4.64 3.32
CA ILE A 60 0.52 5.97 2.68
C ILE A 60 0.76 7.09 3.72
N MET A 61 0.15 7.02 4.89
CA MET A 61 0.32 8.03 5.95
C MET A 61 1.77 8.05 6.47
N ASN A 62 2.41 6.89 6.65
CA ASN A 62 3.81 6.82 7.06
C ASN A 62 4.75 7.40 6.00
N ILE A 63 4.56 7.06 4.72
CA ILE A 63 5.36 7.61 3.63
C ILE A 63 5.20 9.15 3.57
N ASP A 64 3.99 9.66 3.80
CA ASP A 64 3.71 11.09 3.82
C ASP A 64 4.45 11.82 4.97
N ALA A 65 4.50 11.20 6.16
CA ALA A 65 5.26 11.72 7.30
C ALA A 65 6.77 11.79 6.98
N TYR A 66 7.35 10.76 6.35
CA TYR A 66 8.76 10.77 5.92
C TYR A 66 9.02 11.80 4.82
N ALA A 67 8.17 11.87 3.80
CA ALA A 67 8.29 12.85 2.72
C ALA A 67 8.27 14.28 3.28
N THR A 68 7.36 14.56 4.21
CA THR A 68 7.28 15.86 4.88
C THR A 68 8.55 16.19 5.67
N THR A 69 9.08 15.20 6.40
CA THR A 69 10.34 15.39 7.15
C THR A 69 11.52 15.66 6.24
N ILE A 70 11.67 14.90 5.14
CA ILE A 70 12.77 15.07 4.17
C ILE A 70 12.69 16.45 3.48
N LYS A 71 11.50 16.88 3.09
CA LYS A 71 11.29 18.21 2.48
C LYS A 71 11.73 19.35 3.39
N ASN A 72 11.48 19.22 4.69
CA ASN A 72 11.73 20.26 5.68
C ASN A 72 13.13 20.17 6.31
N GLU A 73 13.88 19.09 6.07
CA GLU A 73 15.25 18.98 6.60
C GLU A 73 16.17 20.03 5.94
N PRO A 74 16.86 20.87 6.71
CA PRO A 74 17.80 21.83 6.15
C PRO A 74 18.98 21.13 5.48
N ASN A 75 19.50 21.72 4.41
CA ASN A 75 20.73 21.21 3.79
C ASN A 75 21.89 21.39 4.78
N PRO A 76 22.86 20.44 4.82
CA PRO A 76 24.02 20.55 5.68
C PRO A 76 24.90 21.76 5.26
N PRO A 77 25.37 22.58 6.20
CA PRO A 77 26.18 23.77 5.91
C PRO A 77 27.68 23.44 5.67
N LEU A 78 27.95 22.67 4.64
CA LEU A 78 29.28 22.15 4.29
C LEU A 78 30.33 23.22 3.93
N THR A 79 29.90 24.47 3.71
CA THR A 79 30.76 25.54 3.16
C THR A 79 31.95 25.90 4.02
N ASN A 80 31.84 25.75 5.34
CA ASN A 80 32.88 26.17 6.31
C ASN A 80 33.87 25.07 6.70
N ILE A 81 33.78 23.86 6.11
CA ILE A 81 34.65 22.72 6.45
C ILE A 81 35.76 22.60 5.41
N LYS A 82 36.95 23.10 5.76
CA LYS A 82 38.12 23.10 4.84
C LYS A 82 38.64 21.69 4.52
N SER A 83 38.47 20.72 5.45
CA SER A 83 38.96 19.34 5.28
C SER A 83 38.14 18.51 4.30
N VAL A 84 36.93 18.94 3.91
CA VAL A 84 36.06 18.22 2.98
C VAL A 84 36.26 18.74 1.56
N PRO A 85 36.54 17.87 0.58
CA PRO A 85 36.72 18.26 -0.83
C PRO A 85 35.44 18.95 -1.38
N ASN A 86 35.64 19.93 -2.26
CA ASN A 86 34.52 20.67 -2.87
C ASN A 86 33.59 19.76 -3.71
N GLU A 87 34.15 18.73 -4.33
CA GLU A 87 33.39 17.73 -5.09
C GLU A 87 32.39 16.98 -4.17
N LEU A 88 32.87 16.50 -3.01
CA LEU A 88 32.01 15.83 -2.04
C LEU A 88 30.93 16.77 -1.50
N LYS A 89 31.26 18.05 -1.24
CA LYS A 89 30.26 19.06 -0.83
C LYS A 89 29.16 19.22 -1.87
N SER A 90 29.55 19.33 -3.14
CA SER A 90 28.61 19.47 -4.26
C SER A 90 27.74 18.24 -4.43
N ASP A 91 28.31 17.03 -4.28
CA ASP A 91 27.59 15.77 -4.36
C ASP A 91 26.55 15.66 -3.24
N ILE A 92 26.92 16.00 -2.02
CA ILE A 92 25.98 16.00 -0.88
C ILE A 92 24.82 16.96 -1.13
N GLN A 93 25.09 18.18 -1.58
CA GLN A 93 24.05 19.18 -1.87
C GLN A 93 23.11 18.69 -2.98
N ARG A 94 23.66 18.08 -4.05
CA ARG A 94 22.87 17.49 -5.14
C ARG A 94 21.99 16.34 -4.63
N ASN A 95 22.51 15.47 -3.77
CA ASN A 95 21.75 14.37 -3.19
C ASN A 95 20.60 14.84 -2.30
N PHE A 96 20.79 15.91 -1.50
CA PHE A 96 19.71 16.55 -0.76
C PHE A 96 18.62 17.13 -1.68
N THR A 97 19.02 17.77 -2.77
CA THR A 97 18.08 18.29 -3.77
C THR A 97 17.26 17.15 -4.39
N ASN A 98 17.91 16.03 -4.75
CA ASN A 98 17.25 14.86 -5.33
C ASN A 98 16.26 14.22 -4.32
N ALA A 99 16.68 14.05 -3.06
CA ALA A 99 15.81 13.48 -2.03
C ALA A 99 14.57 14.37 -1.79
N LYS A 100 14.72 15.69 -1.73
CA LYS A 100 13.60 16.63 -1.62
C LYS A 100 12.70 16.62 -2.85
N TRP A 101 13.28 16.46 -4.04
CA TRP A 101 12.52 16.32 -5.27
C TRP A 101 11.67 15.04 -5.25
N ASN A 102 12.23 13.89 -4.85
CA ASN A 102 11.51 12.64 -4.69
C ASN A 102 10.39 12.76 -3.62
N ALA A 103 10.66 13.43 -2.50
CA ALA A 103 9.64 13.70 -1.48
C ALA A 103 8.49 14.59 -2.02
N ASN A 104 8.80 15.55 -2.90
CA ASN A 104 7.80 16.36 -3.60
C ASN A 104 7.01 15.53 -4.62
N GLN A 105 7.63 14.59 -5.35
CA GLN A 105 6.93 13.65 -6.24
C GLN A 105 5.90 12.81 -5.47
N TRP A 106 6.25 12.37 -4.26
CA TRP A 106 5.29 11.71 -3.38
C TRP A 106 4.08 12.62 -3.12
N SER A 107 4.31 13.80 -2.56
CA SER A 107 3.24 14.70 -2.10
C SER A 107 2.33 15.19 -3.23
N ASN A 108 2.91 15.49 -4.40
CA ASN A 108 2.21 16.19 -5.49
C ASN A 108 1.66 15.24 -6.58
N SER A 109 2.10 13.99 -6.62
CA SER A 109 1.70 13.04 -7.67
C SER A 109 1.23 11.70 -7.11
N LEU A 110 2.05 11.03 -6.30
CA LEU A 110 1.77 9.67 -5.86
C LEU A 110 0.66 9.61 -4.81
N LYS A 111 0.72 10.41 -3.75
CA LYS A 111 -0.34 10.48 -2.73
C LYS A 111 -1.71 10.82 -3.33
N PRO A 112 -1.85 11.84 -4.20
CA PRO A 112 -3.10 12.09 -4.92
C PRO A 112 -3.57 10.90 -5.78
N SER A 113 -2.63 10.18 -6.43
CA SER A 113 -2.97 8.98 -7.21
C SER A 113 -3.51 7.85 -6.33
N MET A 114 -3.02 7.71 -5.08
CA MET A 114 -3.54 6.75 -4.10
C MET A 114 -4.97 7.11 -3.66
N ASN A 115 -5.25 8.38 -3.39
CA ASN A 115 -6.60 8.83 -3.06
C ASN A 115 -7.56 8.56 -4.21
N THR A 116 -7.16 8.89 -5.45
CA THR A 116 -7.94 8.58 -6.65
C THR A 116 -8.22 7.07 -6.78
N PHE A 117 -7.26 6.21 -6.41
CA PHE A 117 -7.47 4.77 -6.43
C PHE A 117 -8.56 4.33 -5.42
N LEU A 118 -8.58 4.89 -4.21
CA LEU A 118 -9.63 4.62 -3.21
C LEU A 118 -11.00 5.14 -3.68
N ASP A 119 -11.05 6.34 -4.27
CA ASP A 119 -12.29 6.91 -4.83
C ASP A 119 -12.84 6.03 -5.97
N ARG A 120 -11.98 5.46 -6.82
CA ARG A 120 -12.39 4.50 -7.87
C ARG A 120 -12.97 3.20 -7.34
N ILE A 121 -12.58 2.73 -6.15
CA ILE A 121 -13.23 1.58 -5.50
C ILE A 121 -14.68 1.94 -5.12
N VAL A 122 -14.90 3.18 -4.68
CA VAL A 122 -16.26 3.70 -4.40
C VAL A 122 -17.10 3.74 -5.70
N ASP A 123 -16.55 4.32 -6.77
CA ASP A 123 -17.21 4.43 -8.08
C ASP A 123 -17.50 3.05 -8.68
N PHE A 124 -16.58 2.10 -8.52
CA PHE A 124 -16.80 0.71 -8.96
C PHE A 124 -18.01 0.10 -8.28
N ASN A 125 -18.17 0.27 -6.96
CA ASN A 125 -19.33 -0.27 -6.28
C ASN A 125 -20.63 0.35 -6.82
N ASP A 126 -20.66 1.65 -7.09
CA ASP A 126 -21.87 2.30 -7.62
C ASP A 126 -22.23 1.80 -9.02
N ALA A 127 -21.23 1.54 -9.85
CA ALA A 127 -21.41 0.89 -11.16
C ALA A 127 -21.89 -0.56 -10.99
N TYR A 128 -21.26 -1.31 -10.09
CA TYR A 128 -21.62 -2.70 -9.78
C TYR A 128 -23.08 -2.82 -9.36
N GLN A 129 -23.56 -1.97 -8.44
CA GLN A 129 -24.95 -2.01 -7.95
C GLN A 129 -25.95 -1.77 -9.10
N LYS A 130 -25.64 -0.86 -10.04
CA LYS A 130 -26.48 -0.59 -11.21
C LYS A 130 -26.55 -1.80 -12.16
N ILE A 131 -25.40 -2.40 -12.45
CA ILE A 131 -25.32 -3.58 -13.33
C ILE A 131 -25.99 -4.78 -12.67
N GLN A 132 -25.74 -5.02 -11.39
CA GLN A 132 -26.35 -6.08 -10.62
C GLN A 132 -27.88 -5.99 -10.65
N SER A 133 -28.45 -4.78 -10.48
CA SER A 133 -29.92 -4.58 -10.55
C SER A 133 -30.50 -4.98 -11.90
N LYS A 134 -29.81 -4.63 -13.01
CA LYS A 134 -30.18 -5.04 -14.36
C LYS A 134 -30.02 -6.56 -14.54
N LEU A 135 -28.88 -7.11 -14.11
CA LEU A 135 -28.59 -8.54 -14.20
C LEU A 135 -29.62 -9.37 -13.45
N LEU A 136 -30.04 -8.94 -12.26
CA LEU A 136 -31.13 -9.59 -11.50
C LEU A 136 -32.50 -9.56 -12.25
N SER A 137 -32.76 -8.52 -13.02
CA SER A 137 -33.97 -8.43 -13.86
C SER A 137 -33.91 -9.43 -15.02
N VAL A 138 -32.81 -9.42 -15.78
CA VAL A 138 -32.67 -10.31 -16.95
C VAL A 138 -32.51 -11.80 -16.58
N LEU A 139 -32.02 -12.07 -15.36
CA LEU A 139 -32.01 -13.44 -14.80
C LEU A 139 -33.41 -13.99 -14.54
N LYS A 140 -34.36 -13.12 -14.15
CA LYS A 140 -35.78 -13.50 -14.00
C LYS A 140 -36.45 -13.79 -15.34
N GLU A 141 -36.01 -13.09 -16.38
CA GLU A 141 -36.50 -13.30 -17.75
C GLU A 141 -35.88 -14.55 -18.40
N GLU A 142 -34.85 -15.15 -17.79
CA GLU A 142 -34.03 -16.24 -18.33
C GLU A 142 -33.43 -15.94 -19.74
N ASN A 143 -33.27 -14.66 -20.04
CA ASN A 143 -32.75 -14.20 -21.34
C ASN A 143 -31.21 -14.25 -21.34
N LYS A 144 -30.67 -15.37 -21.82
CA LYS A 144 -29.25 -15.67 -21.81
C LYS A 144 -28.42 -14.63 -22.57
N GLN A 145 -28.90 -14.09 -23.67
CA GLN A 145 -28.20 -13.06 -24.46
C GLN A 145 -28.06 -11.75 -23.68
N LYS A 146 -29.13 -11.30 -23.01
CA LYS A 146 -29.07 -10.13 -22.16
C LYS A 146 -28.17 -10.37 -20.91
N ILE A 147 -28.24 -11.57 -20.33
CA ILE A 147 -27.38 -11.96 -19.20
C ILE A 147 -25.90 -11.86 -19.61
N LYS A 148 -25.52 -12.37 -20.77
CA LYS A 148 -24.15 -12.25 -21.30
C LYS A 148 -23.72 -10.79 -21.41
N SER A 149 -24.53 -9.96 -22.06
CA SER A 149 -24.22 -8.53 -22.27
C SER A 149 -23.97 -7.77 -20.96
N GLU A 150 -24.77 -8.02 -19.92
CA GLU A 150 -24.55 -7.36 -18.61
C GLU A 150 -23.32 -7.93 -17.88
N ILE A 151 -22.99 -9.21 -18.04
CA ILE A 151 -21.76 -9.80 -17.49
C ILE A 151 -20.52 -9.28 -18.23
N GLU A 152 -20.54 -9.19 -19.56
CA GLU A 152 -19.47 -8.60 -20.37
C GLU A 152 -19.17 -7.16 -19.91
N TYR A 153 -20.22 -6.35 -19.77
CA TYR A 153 -20.07 -4.97 -19.31
C TYR A 153 -19.47 -4.88 -17.90
N LEU A 154 -19.89 -5.77 -16.98
CA LEU A 154 -19.32 -5.84 -15.65
C LEU A 154 -17.84 -6.25 -15.68
N ASN A 155 -17.47 -7.20 -16.52
CA ASN A 155 -16.09 -7.64 -16.68
C ASN A 155 -15.19 -6.53 -17.24
N ASP A 156 -15.69 -5.76 -18.19
CA ASP A 156 -14.96 -4.59 -18.72
C ASP A 156 -14.62 -3.56 -17.63
N ILE A 157 -15.57 -3.29 -16.74
CA ILE A 157 -15.34 -2.37 -15.61
C ILE A 157 -14.30 -2.95 -14.65
N ILE A 158 -14.33 -4.24 -14.38
CA ILE A 158 -13.33 -4.95 -13.54
C ILE A 158 -11.94 -4.83 -14.17
N LEU A 159 -11.81 -5.04 -15.47
CA LEU A 159 -10.54 -4.90 -16.19
C LEU A 159 -9.99 -3.47 -16.14
N VAL A 160 -10.86 -2.45 -16.13
CA VAL A 160 -10.43 -1.05 -15.91
C VAL A 160 -9.83 -0.87 -14.52
N GLN A 161 -10.44 -1.43 -13.47
CA GLN A 161 -9.90 -1.33 -12.11
C GLN A 161 -8.54 -2.05 -11.98
N LYS A 162 -8.42 -3.23 -12.60
CA LYS A 162 -7.15 -3.97 -12.66
C LYS A 162 -6.05 -3.12 -13.29
N ARG A 163 -6.27 -2.55 -14.48
CA ARG A 163 -5.28 -1.69 -15.17
C ARG A 163 -4.86 -0.47 -14.33
N ASN A 164 -5.82 0.13 -13.64
CA ASN A 164 -5.54 1.27 -12.75
C ASN A 164 -4.64 0.88 -11.57
N ALA A 165 -4.89 -0.29 -10.96
CA ALA A 165 -4.06 -0.81 -9.87
C ALA A 165 -2.65 -1.15 -10.37
N ASP A 166 -2.51 -1.82 -11.53
CA ASP A 166 -1.23 -2.16 -12.15
C ASP A 166 -0.39 -0.90 -12.44
N MET A 167 -1.01 0.15 -13.00
CA MET A 167 -0.33 1.41 -13.25
C MET A 167 0.19 2.07 -11.97
N LEU A 168 -0.57 1.98 -10.90
CA LEU A 168 -0.19 2.55 -9.61
C LEU A 168 0.95 1.76 -8.96
N VAL A 169 0.92 0.43 -9.03
CA VAL A 169 2.03 -0.45 -8.61
C VAL A 169 3.32 -0.06 -9.34
N ASN A 170 3.27 0.10 -10.67
CA ASN A 170 4.43 0.47 -11.46
C ASN A 170 5.01 1.84 -11.07
N LYS A 171 4.15 2.84 -10.80
CA LYS A 171 4.59 4.16 -10.30
C LYS A 171 5.28 4.05 -8.94
N LEU A 172 4.76 3.22 -8.03
CA LEU A 172 5.38 3.01 -6.73
C LEU A 172 6.73 2.29 -6.84
N ILE A 173 6.86 1.30 -7.73
CA ILE A 173 8.13 0.61 -7.98
C ILE A 173 9.19 1.61 -8.47
N GLN A 174 8.84 2.48 -9.43
CA GLN A 174 9.75 3.52 -9.91
C GLN A 174 10.16 4.47 -8.77
N PHE A 175 9.21 4.92 -7.98
CA PHE A 175 9.46 5.79 -6.84
C PHE A 175 10.36 5.11 -5.81
N ARG A 176 10.07 3.85 -5.41
CA ARG A 176 10.92 3.05 -4.53
C ARG A 176 12.36 2.98 -5.04
N ASN A 177 12.55 2.69 -6.32
CA ASN A 177 13.89 2.58 -6.92
C ASN A 177 14.66 3.92 -6.84
N ASN A 178 13.97 5.05 -6.99
CA ASN A 178 14.59 6.38 -6.87
C ASN A 178 15.04 6.65 -5.44
N ILE A 179 14.18 6.43 -4.44
CA ILE A 179 14.55 6.67 -3.04
C ILE A 179 15.58 5.66 -2.53
N THR A 180 15.62 4.44 -3.07
CA THR A 180 16.69 3.46 -2.78
C THR A 180 18.05 3.98 -3.27
N LYS A 181 18.11 4.54 -4.47
CA LYS A 181 19.35 5.19 -4.99
C LYS A 181 19.78 6.36 -4.11
N ASP A 182 18.83 7.16 -3.63
CA ASP A 182 19.15 8.27 -2.72
C ASP A 182 19.69 7.75 -1.38
N THR A 183 19.11 6.69 -0.83
CA THR A 183 19.61 6.05 0.40
C THR A 183 21.05 5.59 0.25
N GLN A 184 21.39 4.94 -0.88
CA GLN A 184 22.76 4.49 -1.19
C GLN A 184 23.74 5.66 -1.33
N ARG A 185 23.33 6.75 -2.01
CA ARG A 185 24.14 7.95 -2.16
C ARG A 185 24.44 8.61 -0.82
N PHE A 186 23.46 8.71 0.06
CA PHE A 186 23.68 9.22 1.41
C PHE A 186 24.59 8.32 2.25
N GLN A 187 24.48 7.00 2.11
CA GLN A 187 25.42 6.08 2.77
C GLN A 187 26.85 6.34 2.31
N ASN A 188 27.07 6.47 0.98
CA ASN A 188 28.39 6.76 0.42
C ASN A 188 28.92 8.12 0.91
N ASN A 189 28.08 9.15 0.94
CA ASN A 189 28.45 10.47 1.44
C ASN A 189 28.85 10.42 2.93
N THR A 190 28.09 9.68 3.76
CA THR A 190 28.42 9.50 5.18
C THR A 190 29.76 8.82 5.35
N ASN A 191 30.03 7.73 4.62
CA ASN A 191 31.29 7.01 4.68
C ASN A 191 32.49 7.90 4.29
N GLN A 192 32.35 8.72 3.23
CA GLN A 192 33.38 9.65 2.79
C GLN A 192 33.62 10.77 3.82
N LEU A 193 32.56 11.33 4.41
CA LEU A 193 32.71 12.33 5.46
C LEU A 193 33.38 11.78 6.72
N GLU A 194 33.14 10.54 7.09
CA GLU A 194 33.78 9.87 8.23
C GLU A 194 35.32 9.79 8.05
N VAL A 195 35.79 9.51 6.84
CA VAL A 195 37.23 9.51 6.55
C VAL A 195 37.85 10.90 6.84
N HIS A 196 37.15 11.97 6.45
CA HIS A 196 37.62 13.35 6.72
C HIS A 196 37.42 13.77 8.19
N ALA A 197 36.50 13.13 8.92
CA ALA A 197 36.26 13.43 10.32
C ALA A 197 37.30 12.83 11.26
N ILE A 198 37.88 11.67 10.95
CA ILE A 198 38.88 10.97 11.77
C ILE A 198 40.06 11.89 12.14
N THR A 199 40.40 12.82 11.27
CA THR A 199 41.55 13.74 11.45
C THR A 199 41.19 15.05 12.14
N SER A 200 39.91 15.36 12.32
CA SER A 200 39.46 16.69 12.76
C SER A 200 38.38 16.70 13.85
N SER A 201 37.87 15.54 14.25
CA SER A 201 36.74 15.41 15.19
C SER A 201 37.19 14.82 16.53
N THR A 202 36.63 15.38 17.62
CA THR A 202 36.75 14.85 18.97
C THR A 202 35.55 14.01 19.41
N ALA A 203 34.48 13.98 18.62
CA ALA A 203 33.26 13.27 18.96
C ALA A 203 33.31 11.77 18.58
N ASP A 204 32.67 10.92 19.37
CA ASP A 204 32.43 9.52 19.04
C ASP A 204 31.34 9.44 17.96
N ILE A 205 31.75 9.49 16.69
CA ILE A 205 30.86 9.40 15.52
C ILE A 205 30.01 8.10 15.53
N PRO A 206 30.58 6.92 15.81
CA PRO A 206 29.79 5.70 15.96
C PRO A 206 28.69 5.81 17.04
N LEU A 207 28.99 6.41 18.18
CA LEU A 207 27.98 6.62 19.23
C LEU A 207 26.90 7.62 18.79
N LEU A 208 27.30 8.70 18.12
CA LEU A 208 26.38 9.67 17.56
C LEU A 208 25.40 9.03 16.57
N LYS A 209 25.91 8.26 15.62
CA LYS A 209 25.09 7.50 14.65
C LYS A 209 24.13 6.53 15.34
N ARG A 210 24.60 5.76 16.33
CA ARG A 210 23.75 4.84 17.11
C ARG A 210 22.60 5.58 17.82
N LYS A 211 22.85 6.74 18.41
CA LYS A 211 21.81 7.54 19.06
C LYS A 211 20.79 8.09 18.07
N ILE A 212 21.24 8.57 16.90
CA ILE A 212 20.34 9.04 15.83
C ILE A 212 19.49 7.90 15.31
N ASN A 213 20.06 6.72 15.08
CA ASN A 213 19.34 5.53 14.64
C ASN A 213 18.29 5.10 15.66
N TYR A 214 18.66 5.08 16.96
CA TYR A 214 17.71 4.76 18.02
C TYR A 214 16.49 5.70 18.01
N TYR A 215 16.70 7.02 17.99
CA TYR A 215 15.58 7.96 17.97
C TYR A 215 14.78 7.91 16.66
N ASN A 216 15.39 7.61 15.52
CA ASN A 216 14.65 7.39 14.28
C ASN A 216 13.79 6.13 14.32
N ASN A 217 14.23 5.07 14.99
CA ASN A 217 13.41 3.88 15.21
C ASN A 217 12.19 4.18 16.11
N VAL A 218 12.38 5.00 17.16
CA VAL A 218 11.26 5.48 17.99
C VAL A 218 10.27 6.30 17.14
N ILE A 219 10.77 7.17 16.27
CA ILE A 219 9.91 7.97 15.37
C ILE A 219 9.17 7.07 14.39
N ASP A 220 9.82 6.05 13.82
CA ASP A 220 9.16 5.09 12.90
C ASP A 220 8.02 4.32 13.58
N ASP A 221 8.26 3.83 14.80
CA ASP A 221 7.24 3.15 15.60
C ASP A 221 6.06 4.09 15.91
N THR A 222 6.36 5.30 16.37
CA THR A 222 5.32 6.29 16.71
C THR A 222 4.55 6.77 15.48
N ASP A 223 5.18 6.94 14.32
CA ASP A 223 4.51 7.27 13.06
C ASP A 223 3.56 6.13 12.63
N TYR A 224 3.99 4.87 12.80
CA TYR A 224 3.11 3.72 12.53
C TYR A 224 1.90 3.71 13.49
N ARG A 225 2.10 3.92 14.79
CA ARG A 225 1.02 3.96 15.80
C ARG A 225 0.04 5.11 15.53
N ILE A 226 0.53 6.28 15.14
CA ILE A 226 -0.31 7.43 14.74
C ILE A 226 -1.13 7.07 13.49
N ALA A 227 -0.51 6.51 12.46
CA ALA A 227 -1.18 6.15 11.22
C ALA A 227 -2.22 5.03 11.46
N ALA A 228 -1.86 3.98 12.20
CA ALA A 228 -2.76 2.88 12.53
C ALA A 228 -3.97 3.34 13.37
N GLY A 229 -3.73 4.22 14.35
CA GLY A 229 -4.77 4.85 15.16
C GLY A 229 -5.70 5.74 14.33
N SER A 230 -5.14 6.56 13.42
CA SER A 230 -5.93 7.42 12.53
C SER A 230 -6.82 6.64 11.59
N VAL A 231 -6.29 5.57 10.98
CA VAL A 231 -7.07 4.66 10.12
C VAL A 231 -8.14 3.91 10.94
N ALA A 232 -7.82 3.46 12.15
CA ALA A 232 -8.79 2.83 13.03
C ALA A 232 -9.93 3.80 13.39
N CYS A 233 -9.62 5.04 13.71
CA CYS A 233 -10.62 6.07 14.01
C CYS A 233 -11.50 6.39 12.80
N ALA A 234 -10.97 6.41 11.60
CA ALA A 234 -11.74 6.68 10.39
C ALA A 234 -12.71 5.54 10.02
N THR A 235 -12.36 4.30 10.37
CA THR A 235 -13.08 3.09 9.91
C THR A 235 -13.93 2.39 10.97
N LEU A 236 -13.81 2.78 12.24
CA LEU A 236 -14.53 2.20 13.36
C LEU A 236 -15.40 3.24 14.08
N VAL A 237 -16.60 2.83 14.46
CA VAL A 237 -17.46 3.62 15.32
C VAL A 237 -16.87 3.59 16.74
N GLY A 238 -16.24 4.68 17.15
CA GLY A 238 -15.71 4.83 18.51
C GLY A 238 -14.19 5.05 18.57
N CYS A 239 -13.77 6.30 18.36
CA CYS A 239 -12.37 6.72 18.39
C CYS A 239 -11.78 6.88 19.81
N ILE A 240 -12.43 6.41 20.86
CA ILE A 240 -12.00 6.68 22.24
C ILE A 240 -10.61 6.11 22.52
N TRP A 241 -10.37 4.85 22.16
CA TRP A 241 -9.07 4.19 22.37
C TRP A 241 -7.99 4.64 21.40
N GLY A 242 -8.35 4.89 20.11
CA GLY A 242 -7.42 5.39 19.11
C GLY A 242 -6.88 6.79 19.42
N GLY A 243 -7.69 7.64 20.04
CA GLY A 243 -7.29 9.00 20.44
C GLY A 243 -6.17 8.99 21.48
N PHE A 244 -6.26 8.19 22.54
CA PHE A 244 -5.22 8.08 23.58
C PHE A 244 -3.90 7.56 23.02
N GLU A 245 -3.94 6.54 22.16
CA GLU A 245 -2.75 5.96 21.53
C GLU A 245 -2.07 6.97 20.60
N ILE A 246 -2.84 7.70 19.79
CA ILE A 246 -2.34 8.76 18.92
C ILE A 246 -1.65 9.86 19.74
N ASP A 247 -2.23 10.30 20.84
CA ASP A 247 -1.66 11.37 21.67
C ASP A 247 -0.39 10.92 22.40
N SER A 248 -0.34 9.68 22.88
CA SER A 248 0.88 9.10 23.46
C SER A 248 1.99 9.03 22.41
N ALA A 249 1.71 8.46 21.24
CA ALA A 249 2.65 8.36 20.15
C ALA A 249 3.16 9.73 19.67
N LYS A 250 2.28 10.73 19.58
CA LYS A 250 2.68 12.11 19.25
C LYS A 250 3.62 12.71 20.27
N ARG A 251 3.45 12.44 21.58
CA ARG A 251 4.38 12.91 22.61
C ARG A 251 5.73 12.25 22.47
N GLU A 252 5.77 10.91 22.37
CA GLU A 252 7.01 10.13 22.20
C GLU A 252 7.78 10.58 20.93
N LYS A 253 7.07 10.82 19.82
CA LYS A 253 7.66 11.35 18.59
C LYS A 253 8.32 12.70 18.82
N ARG A 254 7.60 13.65 19.46
CA ARG A 254 8.17 14.98 19.75
C ARG A 254 9.40 14.90 20.63
N ASP A 255 9.41 14.00 21.61
CA ASP A 255 10.57 13.80 22.48
C ASP A 255 11.76 13.23 21.71
N ALA A 256 11.55 12.22 20.86
CA ALA A 256 12.61 11.66 20.02
C ALA A 256 13.18 12.71 19.04
N GLU A 257 12.32 13.50 18.37
CA GLU A 257 12.75 14.61 17.51
C GLU A 257 13.52 15.69 18.29
N TYR A 258 13.07 16.00 19.50
CA TYR A 258 13.79 16.93 20.38
C TYR A 258 15.19 16.39 20.73
N GLN A 259 15.33 15.11 21.04
CA GLN A 259 16.65 14.52 21.33
C GLN A 259 17.58 14.57 20.11
N ILE A 260 17.08 14.31 18.91
CA ILE A 260 17.88 14.48 17.68
C ILE A 260 18.31 15.95 17.51
N ARG A 261 17.41 16.92 17.71
CA ARG A 261 17.77 18.35 17.67
C ARG A 261 18.83 18.70 18.72
N LYS A 262 18.68 18.21 19.94
CA LYS A 262 19.62 18.42 21.04
C LYS A 262 20.99 17.80 20.75
N LEU A 263 21.06 16.61 20.13
CA LEU A 263 22.32 16.02 19.67
C LEU A 263 22.96 16.91 18.61
N LYS A 264 22.21 17.31 17.58
CA LYS A 264 22.71 18.21 16.52
C LYS A 264 23.16 19.58 17.03
N ALA A 265 22.56 20.09 18.10
CA ALA A 265 22.94 21.37 18.71
C ALA A 265 24.23 21.33 19.55
N LYS A 266 24.64 20.13 20.02
CA LYS A 266 25.85 19.92 20.82
C LYS A 266 27.12 19.69 20.00
N ILE A 267 26.96 19.49 18.71
CA ILE A 267 28.04 19.15 17.76
C ILE A 267 28.16 20.24 16.69
N GLN A 268 29.32 20.37 16.11
CA GLN A 268 29.65 21.40 15.11
C GLN A 268 30.40 20.79 13.92
N GLY A 269 30.51 21.55 12.86
CA GLY A 269 31.30 21.16 11.69
C GLY A 269 30.87 19.85 11.07
N ILE A 270 31.85 19.00 10.75
CA ILE A 270 31.65 17.74 10.03
C ILE A 270 30.75 16.74 10.79
N GLU A 271 30.78 16.74 12.11
CA GLU A 271 29.97 15.87 12.96
C GLU A 271 28.48 16.18 12.79
N LYS A 272 28.13 17.48 12.72
CA LYS A 272 26.76 17.94 12.49
C LYS A 272 26.25 17.55 11.11
N ASP A 273 27.12 17.60 10.12
CA ASP A 273 26.77 17.21 8.74
C ASP A 273 26.57 15.69 8.64
N ILE A 274 27.44 14.89 9.25
CA ILE A 274 27.27 13.42 9.37
C ILE A 274 25.94 13.10 10.08
N ALA A 275 25.63 13.76 11.18
CA ALA A 275 24.36 13.57 11.91
C ALA A 275 23.15 13.91 11.05
N THR A 276 23.22 14.97 10.27
CA THR A 276 22.13 15.42 9.38
C THR A 276 21.91 14.41 8.24
N ILE A 277 22.99 13.99 7.60
CA ILE A 277 22.94 13.00 6.49
C ILE A 277 22.45 11.64 7.00
N THR A 278 22.95 11.17 8.15
CA THR A 278 22.48 9.91 8.78
C THR A 278 20.98 9.96 9.09
N ASN A 279 20.48 11.11 9.57
CA ASN A 279 19.05 11.27 9.84
C ASN A 279 18.21 11.15 8.57
N VAL A 280 18.61 11.81 7.47
CA VAL A 280 17.89 11.72 6.18
C VAL A 280 17.99 10.33 5.58
N GLN A 281 19.16 9.70 5.64
CA GLN A 281 19.37 8.33 5.18
C GLN A 281 18.43 7.34 5.87
N ASN A 282 18.30 7.41 7.19
CA ASN A 282 17.38 6.55 7.94
C ASN A 282 15.92 6.76 7.53
N LYS A 283 15.51 8.03 7.34
CA LYS A 283 14.16 8.36 6.86
C LYS A 283 13.88 7.78 5.48
N LEU A 284 14.83 7.89 4.55
CA LEU A 284 14.73 7.30 3.22
C LEU A 284 14.66 5.77 3.29
N SER A 285 15.47 5.12 4.11
CA SER A 285 15.47 3.68 4.29
C SER A 285 14.11 3.17 4.82
N ASN A 286 13.58 3.84 5.85
CA ASN A 286 12.26 3.51 6.39
C ASN A 286 11.15 3.75 5.36
N MET A 287 11.26 4.84 4.60
CA MET A 287 10.32 5.15 3.50
C MET A 287 10.32 4.06 2.43
N VAL A 288 11.48 3.53 2.02
CA VAL A 288 11.60 2.38 1.10
C VAL A 288 10.78 1.20 1.62
N HIS A 289 10.96 0.83 2.89
CA HIS A 289 10.25 -0.29 3.50
C HIS A 289 8.71 -0.08 3.51
N LYS A 290 8.24 1.13 3.79
CA LYS A 290 6.79 1.42 3.74
C LYS A 290 6.24 1.42 2.31
N VAL A 291 7.03 1.86 1.33
CA VAL A 291 6.66 1.76 -0.09
C VAL A 291 6.56 0.31 -0.53
N ASP A 292 7.49 -0.56 -0.14
CA ASP A 292 7.40 -2.00 -0.42
C ASP A 292 6.10 -2.60 0.14
N LYS A 293 5.75 -2.31 1.39
CA LYS A 293 4.47 -2.76 1.98
C LYS A 293 3.24 -2.21 1.25
N ALA A 294 3.30 -0.97 0.77
CA ALA A 294 2.22 -0.39 -0.04
C ALA A 294 2.09 -1.09 -1.40
N ILE A 295 3.23 -1.43 -2.04
CA ILE A 295 3.27 -2.23 -3.27
C ILE A 295 2.62 -3.59 -3.04
N ASP A 296 3.01 -4.32 -1.98
CA ASP A 296 2.44 -5.63 -1.64
C ASP A 296 0.92 -5.57 -1.45
N SER A 297 0.44 -4.54 -0.76
CA SER A 297 -0.99 -4.32 -0.54
C SER A 297 -1.75 -4.08 -1.85
N LEU A 298 -1.19 -3.27 -2.77
CA LEU A 298 -1.76 -3.01 -4.09
C LEU A 298 -1.70 -4.24 -5.01
N GLN A 299 -0.61 -5.01 -5.00
CA GLN A 299 -0.51 -6.25 -5.76
C GLN A 299 -1.55 -7.27 -5.34
N ASN A 300 -1.81 -7.37 -4.02
CA ASN A 300 -2.89 -8.21 -3.51
C ASN A 300 -4.27 -7.77 -4.03
N LEU A 301 -4.52 -6.46 -4.15
CA LEU A 301 -5.75 -5.93 -4.73
C LEU A 301 -5.81 -6.15 -6.25
N THR A 302 -4.70 -6.01 -6.96
CA THR A 302 -4.60 -6.34 -8.40
C THR A 302 -4.89 -7.81 -8.67
N ASN A 303 -4.32 -8.71 -7.88
CA ASN A 303 -4.59 -10.15 -7.97
C ASN A 303 -6.06 -10.47 -7.72
N TYR A 304 -6.69 -9.72 -6.81
CA TYR A 304 -8.12 -9.84 -6.58
C TYR A 304 -8.94 -9.44 -7.81
N TRP A 305 -8.64 -8.31 -8.45
CA TRP A 305 -9.30 -7.90 -9.69
C TRP A 305 -9.10 -8.89 -10.83
N HIS A 306 -7.89 -9.46 -10.94
CA HIS A 306 -7.60 -10.50 -11.93
C HIS A 306 -8.45 -11.76 -11.71
N LEU A 307 -8.53 -12.24 -10.47
CA LEU A 307 -9.35 -13.40 -10.13
C LEU A 307 -10.82 -13.13 -10.40
N LEU A 308 -11.32 -11.95 -10.09
CA LEU A 308 -12.71 -11.55 -10.33
C LEU A 308 -13.02 -11.55 -11.82
N SER A 309 -12.15 -10.94 -12.66
CA SER A 309 -12.29 -10.96 -14.13
C SER A 309 -12.33 -12.40 -14.68
N SER A 310 -11.37 -13.25 -14.29
CA SER A 310 -11.34 -14.65 -14.75
C SER A 310 -12.61 -15.42 -14.39
N LYS A 311 -13.26 -15.10 -13.28
CA LYS A 311 -14.52 -15.75 -12.88
C LYS A 311 -15.70 -15.31 -13.77
N TYR A 312 -15.76 -14.02 -14.10
CA TYR A 312 -16.79 -13.53 -15.02
C TYR A 312 -16.55 -14.00 -16.46
N ASP A 313 -15.30 -14.15 -16.92
CA ASP A 313 -14.97 -14.78 -18.20
C ASP A 313 -15.46 -16.23 -18.25
N ASN A 314 -15.22 -17.00 -17.20
CA ASN A 314 -15.73 -18.38 -17.12
C ASN A 314 -17.27 -18.42 -17.13
N LEU A 315 -17.94 -17.53 -16.38
CA LEU A 315 -19.38 -17.42 -16.36
C LEU A 315 -19.94 -17.10 -17.74
N LEU A 316 -19.31 -16.18 -18.50
CA LEU A 316 -19.70 -15.83 -19.87
C LEU A 316 -19.69 -17.05 -20.80
N ASN A 317 -18.66 -17.90 -20.68
CA ASN A 317 -18.56 -19.13 -21.50
C ASN A 317 -19.66 -20.12 -21.18
N ASP A 318 -20.17 -20.15 -19.96
CA ASP A 318 -21.10 -21.15 -19.47
C ASP A 318 -22.57 -20.71 -19.44
N VAL A 319 -22.87 -19.43 -19.62
CA VAL A 319 -24.25 -18.86 -19.51
C VAL A 319 -25.26 -19.64 -20.38
N ASP A 320 -24.88 -20.06 -21.60
CA ASP A 320 -25.79 -20.74 -22.51
C ASP A 320 -26.24 -22.12 -22.02
N ILE A 321 -25.44 -22.77 -21.19
CA ILE A 321 -25.69 -24.12 -20.69
C ILE A 321 -26.26 -24.14 -19.27
N LEU A 322 -26.38 -22.97 -18.59
CA LEU A 322 -26.94 -22.92 -17.25
C LEU A 322 -28.43 -23.30 -17.24
N SER A 323 -28.81 -24.11 -16.29
CA SER A 323 -30.20 -24.47 -15.98
C SER A 323 -30.89 -23.34 -15.18
N ALA A 324 -32.21 -23.37 -15.11
CA ALA A 324 -32.99 -22.42 -14.31
C ALA A 324 -32.57 -22.41 -12.82
N ASN A 325 -32.28 -23.58 -12.25
CA ASN A 325 -31.79 -23.67 -10.88
C ASN A 325 -30.41 -22.98 -10.70
N GLU A 326 -29.51 -23.12 -11.67
CA GLU A 326 -28.19 -22.49 -11.65
C GLU A 326 -28.30 -20.98 -11.83
N LEU A 327 -29.22 -20.47 -12.63
CA LEU A 327 -29.51 -19.03 -12.75
C LEU A 327 -30.07 -18.46 -11.43
N ASN A 328 -30.89 -19.24 -10.68
CA ASN A 328 -31.36 -18.83 -9.36
C ASN A 328 -30.22 -18.76 -8.33
N LEU A 329 -29.29 -19.72 -8.32
CA LEU A 329 -28.10 -19.68 -7.48
C LEU A 329 -27.22 -18.48 -7.82
N LEU A 330 -27.03 -18.18 -9.10
CA LEU A 330 -26.29 -16.98 -9.54
C LEU A 330 -26.94 -15.71 -9.01
N ARG A 331 -28.26 -15.64 -8.99
CA ARG A 331 -28.99 -14.50 -8.42
C ARG A 331 -28.72 -14.31 -6.92
N GLU A 332 -28.72 -15.38 -6.15
CA GLU A 332 -28.38 -15.32 -4.71
C GLU A 332 -26.93 -14.89 -4.49
N ASP A 333 -25.98 -15.41 -5.26
CA ASP A 333 -24.58 -15.06 -5.20
C ASP A 333 -24.33 -13.57 -5.50
N LEU A 334 -25.01 -13.03 -6.53
CA LEU A 334 -24.93 -11.62 -6.88
C LEU A 334 -25.47 -10.71 -5.75
N GLN A 335 -26.52 -11.12 -5.03
CA GLN A 335 -27.04 -10.36 -3.88
C GLN A 335 -26.05 -10.34 -2.72
N ILE A 336 -25.40 -11.48 -2.41
CA ILE A 336 -24.36 -11.56 -1.38
C ILE A 336 -23.14 -10.70 -1.78
N ALA A 337 -22.74 -10.75 -3.06
CA ALA A 337 -21.64 -9.93 -3.57
C ALA A 337 -21.93 -8.43 -3.45
N SER A 338 -23.17 -8.01 -3.74
CA SER A 338 -23.61 -6.62 -3.60
C SER A 338 -23.45 -6.08 -2.18
N ALA A 339 -23.93 -6.85 -1.18
CA ALA A 339 -23.76 -6.48 0.23
C ALA A 339 -22.29 -6.37 0.66
N SER A 340 -21.44 -7.25 0.13
CA SER A 340 -19.99 -7.24 0.39
C SER A 340 -19.30 -6.01 -0.23
N TRP A 341 -19.66 -5.66 -1.46
CA TRP A 341 -19.13 -4.48 -2.14
C TRP A 341 -19.56 -3.18 -1.48
N GLU A 342 -20.78 -3.08 -0.99
CA GLU A 342 -21.23 -1.91 -0.23
C GLU A 342 -20.39 -1.71 1.06
N GLN A 343 -20.07 -2.79 1.76
CA GLN A 343 -19.16 -2.71 2.92
C GLN A 343 -17.73 -2.26 2.53
N ILE A 344 -17.22 -2.72 1.39
CA ILE A 344 -15.89 -2.31 0.89
C ILE A 344 -15.92 -0.84 0.50
N LYS A 345 -16.98 -0.37 -0.18
CA LYS A 345 -17.19 1.04 -0.54
C LYS A 345 -17.13 1.95 0.69
N GLN A 346 -17.94 1.66 1.72
CA GLN A 346 -17.99 2.47 2.94
C GLN A 346 -16.59 2.54 3.59
N PHE A 347 -15.89 1.40 3.62
CA PHE A 347 -14.54 1.35 4.15
C PHE A 347 -13.54 2.17 3.32
N ALA A 348 -13.54 2.03 1.99
CA ALA A 348 -12.67 2.80 1.09
C ALA A 348 -12.95 4.31 1.18
N LYS A 349 -14.22 4.70 1.28
CA LYS A 349 -14.63 6.10 1.47
C LYS A 349 -14.07 6.68 2.76
N SER A 350 -14.16 5.94 3.87
CA SER A 350 -13.60 6.36 5.17
C SER A 350 -12.08 6.51 5.09
N LEU A 351 -11.38 5.60 4.40
CA LEU A 351 -9.94 5.70 4.19
C LEU A 351 -9.55 6.90 3.32
N SER A 352 -10.27 7.14 2.21
CA SER A 352 -10.03 8.30 1.35
C SER A 352 -10.17 9.62 2.12
N GLN A 353 -11.14 9.70 3.03
CA GLN A 353 -11.31 10.87 3.91
C GLN A 353 -10.16 11.03 4.91
N ALA A 354 -9.64 9.94 5.47
CA ALA A 354 -8.54 9.97 6.43
C ALA A 354 -7.19 10.36 5.79
N LEU A 355 -7.03 10.18 4.47
CA LEU A 355 -5.80 10.49 3.73
C LEU A 355 -5.79 11.93 3.14
N LYS A 356 -6.90 12.61 3.15
CA LYS A 356 -7.02 14.04 2.74
C LYS A 356 -6.52 14.97 3.82
#